data_0f8c9d36760819a0c3b3bfa285c60a7d
#
_entry.id   0f8c9d36760819a0c3b3bfa285c60a7d
#
_cell.length_a   1.000
_cell.length_b   1.000
_cell.length_c   1.000
_cell.angle_alpha   90.00
_cell.angle_beta   90.00
_cell.angle_gamma   90.00
#
_symmetry.space_group_name_H-M   'P 1'
#
loop_
_entity.id
_entity.type
_entity.pdbx_description
1 polymer ?
#
loop_
_entity_poly.entity_id
_entity_poly.type
_entity_poly.pdbx_seq_one_letter_code
_entity_poly.pdbx_strand_id
1 'polypeptide(L)'
;LDHWLRELGCEVIDAGILPDRPAQTRLKLEQLQVAADLILTTGGVSAGDADFLGQVLRDNGKPLLWKLAIKPGKPLTVGHFGTVPVIGLPGNPTSALVTFGLLARPYLLRIQGVEEVMPLSFTVNAGFDWPKPGSRREYLRVRLEGGQAALYPNQSSGVLLGATWADGLVEIPENSTLRVGDPLRFIPFSELF
;
A
#
# COMPACT_ATOMS: atom_id res chain seq x y z
N LEU A 1 9.95 -4.16 3.37
CA LEU A 1 8.77 -4.90 3.84
C LEU A 1 9.14 -5.96 4.87
N ASP A 2 10.17 -6.77 4.66
CA ASP A 2 10.58 -7.82 5.60
C ASP A 2 10.70 -7.30 7.04
N HIS A 3 11.41 -6.19 7.25
CA HIS A 3 11.54 -5.56 8.56
C HIS A 3 10.16 -5.23 9.19
N TRP A 4 9.28 -4.57 8.44
CA TRP A 4 7.94 -4.20 8.96
C TRP A 4 7.06 -5.41 9.28
N LEU A 5 7.16 -6.49 8.50
CA LEU A 5 6.45 -7.73 8.79
C LEU A 5 6.92 -8.35 10.11
N ARG A 6 8.24 -8.35 10.36
CA ARG A 6 8.80 -8.86 11.62
C ARG A 6 8.42 -8.00 12.82
N GLU A 7 8.42 -6.67 12.68
CA GLU A 7 7.93 -5.75 13.73
C GLU A 7 6.44 -5.98 14.05
N LEU A 8 5.64 -6.42 13.07
CA LEU A 8 4.25 -6.83 13.27
C LEU A 8 4.12 -8.27 13.85
N GLY A 9 5.21 -8.92 14.24
CA GLY A 9 5.22 -10.26 14.82
C GLY A 9 5.05 -11.40 13.83
N CYS A 10 5.24 -11.15 12.51
CA CYS A 10 5.13 -12.19 11.50
C CYS A 10 6.42 -13.01 11.40
N GLU A 11 6.30 -14.32 11.23
CA GLU A 11 7.38 -15.16 10.71
C GLU A 11 7.44 -14.98 9.19
N VAL A 12 8.59 -14.51 8.67
CA VAL A 12 8.74 -14.17 7.26
C VAL A 12 9.51 -15.24 6.50
N ILE A 13 8.87 -15.82 5.47
CA ILE A 13 9.51 -16.70 4.50
C ILE A 13 9.87 -15.86 3.28
N ASP A 14 11.15 -15.51 3.12
CA ASP A 14 11.62 -14.77 1.95
C ASP A 14 11.69 -15.71 0.74
N ALA A 15 10.76 -15.52 -0.19
CA ALA A 15 10.67 -16.30 -1.42
C ALA A 15 11.61 -15.81 -2.54
N GLY A 16 12.35 -14.72 -2.30
CA GLY A 16 13.25 -14.09 -3.28
C GLY A 16 12.53 -13.37 -4.41
N ILE A 17 13.28 -13.01 -5.44
CA ILE A 17 12.76 -12.32 -6.64
C ILE A 17 12.35 -13.36 -7.67
N LEU A 18 11.09 -13.27 -8.10
CA LEU A 18 10.57 -14.14 -9.14
C LEU A 18 10.76 -13.51 -10.53
N PRO A 19 11.11 -14.30 -11.55
CA PRO A 19 11.08 -13.84 -12.93
C PRO A 19 9.65 -13.49 -13.37
N ASP A 20 9.53 -12.53 -14.28
CA ASP A 20 8.28 -12.08 -14.88
C ASP A 20 7.69 -13.14 -15.84
N ARG A 21 7.30 -14.29 -15.27
CA ARG A 21 6.76 -15.44 -15.99
C ARG A 21 5.61 -16.09 -15.20
N PRO A 22 4.38 -16.15 -15.75
CA PRO A 22 3.22 -16.71 -15.05
C PRO A 22 3.43 -18.13 -14.52
N ALA A 23 4.07 -18.99 -15.31
CA ALA A 23 4.32 -20.37 -14.90
C ALA A 23 5.22 -20.48 -13.65
N GLN A 24 6.25 -19.66 -13.53
CA GLN A 24 7.14 -19.65 -12.38
C GLN A 24 6.47 -19.01 -11.15
N THR A 25 5.69 -17.95 -11.35
CA THR A 25 4.85 -17.36 -10.31
C THR A 25 3.88 -18.42 -9.76
N ARG A 26 3.19 -19.14 -10.62
CA ARG A 26 2.27 -20.22 -10.23
C ARG A 26 2.97 -21.29 -9.39
N LEU A 27 4.09 -21.86 -9.88
CA LEU A 27 4.84 -22.89 -9.16
C LEU A 27 5.27 -22.41 -7.77
N LYS A 28 5.68 -21.15 -7.64
CA LYS A 28 6.07 -20.58 -6.35
C LYS A 28 4.87 -20.43 -5.41
N LEU A 29 3.72 -19.99 -5.92
CA LEU A 29 2.49 -19.90 -5.13
C LEU A 29 2.03 -21.30 -4.66
N GLU A 30 2.16 -22.34 -5.50
CA GLU A 30 1.89 -23.73 -5.13
C GLU A 30 2.77 -24.22 -3.96
N GLN A 31 4.04 -23.81 -3.92
CA GLN A 31 4.94 -24.12 -2.82
C GLN A 31 4.61 -23.35 -1.54
N LEU A 32 4.26 -22.06 -1.67
CA LEU A 32 4.01 -21.18 -0.52
C LEU A 32 2.65 -21.42 0.13
N GLN A 33 1.62 -21.84 -0.62
CA GLN A 33 0.27 -22.04 -0.08
C GLN A 33 0.16 -23.07 1.05
N VAL A 34 1.14 -23.98 1.18
CA VAL A 34 1.18 -24.99 2.24
C VAL A 34 2.06 -24.59 3.42
N ALA A 35 2.75 -23.45 3.33
CA ALA A 35 3.75 -23.01 4.30
C ALA A 35 3.45 -21.62 4.89
N ALA A 36 2.47 -20.89 4.36
CA ALA A 36 2.20 -19.50 4.77
C ALA A 36 0.70 -19.26 4.95
N ASP A 37 0.35 -18.40 5.90
CA ASP A 37 -1.02 -17.93 6.16
C ASP A 37 -1.41 -16.76 5.23
N LEU A 38 -0.43 -16.06 4.69
CA LEU A 38 -0.59 -14.95 3.73
C LEU A 38 0.62 -14.91 2.79
N ILE A 39 0.37 -14.69 1.51
CA ILE A 39 1.42 -14.41 0.53
C ILE A 39 1.37 -12.92 0.16
N LEU A 40 2.49 -12.23 0.34
CA LEU A 40 2.67 -10.84 -0.02
C LEU A 40 3.70 -10.71 -1.14
N THR A 41 3.38 -9.97 -2.20
CA THR A 41 4.32 -9.69 -3.29
C THR A 41 4.45 -8.19 -3.54
N THR A 42 5.54 -7.78 -4.19
CA THR A 42 5.71 -6.43 -4.73
C THR A 42 6.03 -6.51 -6.21
N GLY A 43 5.34 -5.72 -7.04
CA GLY A 43 5.44 -5.82 -8.50
C GLY A 43 4.59 -6.95 -9.08
N GLY A 44 4.61 -7.11 -10.41
CA GLY A 44 3.80 -8.10 -11.12
C GLY A 44 2.28 -7.87 -11.08
N VAL A 45 1.84 -6.66 -10.68
CA VAL A 45 0.43 -6.27 -10.51
C VAL A 45 0.06 -5.07 -11.40
N SER A 46 0.79 -4.86 -12.48
CA SER A 46 0.54 -3.76 -13.41
C SER A 46 -0.64 -4.09 -14.34
N ALA A 47 -1.27 -3.08 -14.90
CA ALA A 47 -2.27 -3.28 -15.96
C ALA A 47 -1.60 -3.76 -17.25
N GLY A 48 -2.14 -4.79 -17.92
CA GLY A 48 -1.64 -5.33 -19.19
C GLY A 48 -0.73 -6.56 -19.02
N ASP A 49 0.22 -6.74 -19.96
CA ASP A 49 1.04 -7.95 -20.06
C ASP A 49 2.00 -8.19 -18.88
N ALA A 50 2.23 -7.17 -18.05
CA ALA A 50 3.07 -7.25 -16.85
C ALA A 50 2.27 -7.61 -15.57
N ASP A 51 1.02 -8.05 -15.69
CA ASP A 51 0.16 -8.48 -14.57
C ASP A 51 0.25 -10.00 -14.37
N PHE A 52 1.43 -10.49 -14.05
CA PHE A 52 1.69 -11.92 -13.91
C PHE A 52 0.96 -12.54 -12.72
N LEU A 53 0.95 -11.86 -11.57
CA LEU A 53 0.23 -12.32 -10.39
C LEU A 53 -1.28 -12.38 -10.66
N GLY A 54 -1.82 -11.32 -11.22
CA GLY A 54 -3.22 -11.28 -11.53
C GLY A 54 -3.66 -12.32 -12.56
N GLN A 55 -2.83 -12.61 -13.56
CA GLN A 55 -3.10 -13.70 -14.49
C GLN A 55 -3.16 -15.06 -13.76
N VAL A 56 -2.18 -15.35 -12.90
CA VAL A 56 -2.17 -16.62 -12.15
C VAL A 56 -3.38 -16.74 -11.22
N LEU A 57 -3.80 -15.64 -10.56
CA LEU A 57 -5.00 -15.66 -9.72
C LEU A 57 -6.30 -15.80 -10.52
N ARG A 58 -6.39 -15.29 -11.76
CA ARG A 58 -7.54 -15.52 -12.65
C ARG A 58 -7.64 -16.96 -13.08
N ASP A 59 -6.51 -17.58 -13.41
CA ASP A 59 -6.45 -18.91 -13.99
C ASP A 59 -6.55 -20.02 -12.94
N ASN A 60 -6.02 -19.78 -11.73
CA ASN A 60 -5.84 -20.84 -10.71
C ASN A 60 -6.31 -20.44 -9.30
N GLY A 61 -6.89 -19.26 -9.13
CA GLY A 61 -7.29 -18.73 -7.84
C GLY A 61 -8.64 -18.02 -7.87
N LYS A 62 -8.85 -17.13 -6.92
CA LYS A 62 -10.04 -16.27 -6.84
C LYS A 62 -9.58 -14.81 -6.69
N PRO A 63 -9.55 -14.01 -7.76
CA PRO A 63 -9.29 -12.59 -7.64
C PRO A 63 -10.48 -11.90 -6.94
N LEU A 64 -10.20 -11.06 -5.95
CA LEU A 64 -11.20 -10.30 -5.20
C LEU A 64 -11.17 -8.82 -5.53
N LEU A 65 -9.97 -8.24 -5.69
CA LEU A 65 -9.78 -6.82 -5.93
C LEU A 65 -8.60 -6.62 -6.89
N TRP A 66 -8.76 -5.67 -7.84
CA TRP A 66 -7.76 -5.45 -8.91
C TRP A 66 -7.17 -4.05 -8.96
N LYS A 67 -7.89 -3.05 -8.49
CA LYS A 67 -7.50 -1.64 -8.54
C LYS A 67 -8.11 -0.88 -7.39
N LEU A 68 -7.32 0.06 -6.86
CA LEU A 68 -7.79 1.02 -5.86
C LEU A 68 -8.00 2.40 -6.48
N ALA A 69 -8.98 3.11 -6.00
CA ALA A 69 -9.19 4.52 -6.32
C ALA A 69 -8.31 5.45 -5.45
N ILE A 70 -7.05 5.08 -5.24
CA ILE A 70 -6.08 5.88 -4.47
C ILE A 70 -4.87 6.31 -5.31
N LYS A 71 -4.14 7.31 -4.81
CA LYS A 71 -2.89 7.80 -5.39
C LYS A 71 -1.92 8.21 -4.26
N PRO A 72 -0.69 7.65 -4.22
CA PRO A 72 -0.20 6.53 -5.02
C PRO A 72 -0.85 5.21 -4.63
N GLY A 73 -0.76 4.15 -5.48
CA GLY A 73 -1.22 2.82 -5.11
C GLY A 73 -2.37 2.24 -5.94
N LYS A 74 -2.65 2.82 -7.13
CA LYS A 74 -3.72 2.32 -8.02
C LYS A 74 -3.62 0.82 -8.34
N PRO A 75 -2.46 0.27 -8.78
CA PRO A 75 -2.34 -1.17 -8.98
C PRO A 75 -2.22 -1.85 -7.61
N LEU A 76 -3.16 -2.72 -7.33
CA LEU A 76 -3.16 -3.62 -6.19
C LEU A 76 -3.93 -4.86 -6.62
N THR A 77 -3.43 -6.02 -6.29
CA THR A 77 -4.15 -7.28 -6.52
C THR A 77 -4.38 -7.97 -5.18
N VAL A 78 -5.62 -8.29 -4.88
CA VAL A 78 -5.99 -9.11 -3.71
C VAL A 78 -6.80 -10.30 -4.19
N GLY A 79 -6.48 -11.48 -3.70
CA GLY A 79 -7.19 -12.70 -4.03
C GLY A 79 -6.80 -13.86 -3.14
N HIS A 80 -7.16 -15.06 -3.56
CA HIS A 80 -6.73 -16.30 -2.93
C HIS A 80 -6.07 -17.20 -3.97
N PHE A 81 -5.05 -17.90 -3.53
CA PHE A 81 -4.48 -19.03 -4.26
C PHE A 81 -4.68 -20.28 -3.39
N GLY A 82 -5.52 -21.22 -3.86
CA GLY A 82 -6.06 -22.24 -2.98
C GLY A 82 -6.87 -21.60 -1.84
N THR A 83 -6.49 -21.87 -0.60
CA THR A 83 -7.10 -21.29 0.61
C THR A 83 -6.34 -20.10 1.16
N VAL A 84 -5.13 -19.80 0.65
CA VAL A 84 -4.23 -18.78 1.18
C VAL A 84 -4.52 -17.43 0.51
N PRO A 85 -4.73 -16.36 1.28
CA PRO A 85 -4.85 -15.03 0.74
C PRO A 85 -3.54 -14.56 0.12
N VAL A 86 -3.66 -13.80 -0.97
CA VAL A 86 -2.54 -13.21 -1.70
C VAL A 86 -2.77 -11.73 -1.86
N ILE A 87 -1.81 -10.91 -1.45
CA ILE A 87 -1.82 -9.46 -1.63
C ILE A 87 -0.62 -9.06 -2.49
N GLY A 88 -0.88 -8.60 -3.69
CA GLY A 88 0.12 -8.04 -4.60
C GLY A 88 0.18 -6.52 -4.49
N LEU A 89 1.26 -6.01 -3.94
CA LEU A 89 1.52 -4.58 -3.82
C LEU A 89 2.16 -4.02 -5.11
N PRO A 90 2.01 -2.70 -5.36
CA PRO A 90 2.69 -2.04 -6.49
C PRO A 90 4.21 -2.21 -6.45
N GLY A 91 4.86 -2.22 -7.61
CA GLY A 91 6.32 -2.23 -7.71
C GLY A 91 6.98 -0.89 -7.37
N ASN A 92 6.28 0.24 -7.53
CA ASN A 92 6.80 1.56 -7.16
C ASN A 92 6.92 1.69 -5.63
N PRO A 93 8.12 2.05 -5.09
CA PRO A 93 8.39 1.98 -3.66
C PRO A 93 7.41 2.75 -2.79
N THR A 94 7.11 4.00 -3.13
CA THR A 94 6.16 4.81 -2.37
C THR A 94 4.72 4.28 -2.48
N SER A 95 4.35 3.70 -3.63
CA SER A 95 3.05 3.05 -3.77
C SER A 95 2.95 1.80 -2.89
N ALA A 96 4.00 0.98 -2.87
CA ALA A 96 4.09 -0.21 -2.01
C ALA A 96 3.99 0.17 -0.53
N LEU A 97 4.72 1.23 -0.11
CA LEU A 97 4.68 1.77 1.25
C LEU A 97 3.25 2.18 1.64
N VAL A 98 2.59 3.02 0.84
CA VAL A 98 1.24 3.51 1.14
C VAL A 98 0.22 2.36 1.16
N THR A 99 0.27 1.45 0.18
CA THR A 99 -0.67 0.32 0.13
C THR A 99 -0.40 -0.74 1.20
N PHE A 100 0.85 -0.93 1.59
CA PHE A 100 1.17 -1.77 2.75
C PHE A 100 0.54 -1.21 4.02
N GLY A 101 0.85 0.04 4.39
CA GLY A 101 0.36 0.64 5.64
C GLY A 101 -1.16 0.76 5.71
N LEU A 102 -1.83 1.10 4.60
CA LEU A 102 -3.27 1.32 4.57
C LEU A 102 -4.11 0.05 4.38
N LEU A 103 -3.53 -1.05 3.86
CA LEU A 103 -4.29 -2.25 3.48
C LEU A 103 -3.66 -3.54 3.99
N ALA A 104 -2.38 -3.81 3.68
CA ALA A 104 -1.77 -5.07 4.06
C ALA A 104 -1.58 -5.16 5.58
N ARG A 105 -1.12 -4.08 6.23
CA ARG A 105 -0.97 -4.02 7.69
C ARG A 105 -2.30 -4.23 8.42
N PRO A 106 -3.40 -3.50 8.14
CA PRO A 106 -4.69 -3.77 8.77
C PRO A 106 -5.18 -5.21 8.56
N TYR A 107 -4.96 -5.78 7.39
CA TYR A 107 -5.29 -7.17 7.12
C TYR A 107 -4.47 -8.14 8.00
N LEU A 108 -3.15 -7.94 8.09
CA LEU A 108 -2.26 -8.74 8.94
C LEU A 108 -2.67 -8.67 10.40
N LEU A 109 -2.93 -7.48 10.92
CA LEU A 109 -3.41 -7.29 12.30
C LEU A 109 -4.74 -7.99 12.55
N ARG A 110 -5.66 -7.95 11.56
CA ARG A 110 -6.96 -8.62 11.67
C ARG A 110 -6.82 -10.14 11.77
N ILE A 111 -5.99 -10.78 10.96
CA ILE A 111 -5.77 -12.23 11.02
C ILE A 111 -5.02 -12.65 12.29
N GLN A 112 -4.29 -11.75 12.92
CA GLN A 112 -3.67 -11.94 14.24
C GLN A 112 -4.64 -11.72 15.42
N GLY A 113 -5.90 -11.35 15.15
CA GLY A 113 -6.94 -11.17 16.15
C GLY A 113 -7.06 -9.77 16.75
N VAL A 114 -6.37 -8.76 16.18
CA VAL A 114 -6.51 -7.37 16.63
C VAL A 114 -7.88 -6.83 16.19
N GLU A 115 -8.61 -6.19 17.10
CA GLU A 115 -9.94 -5.63 16.83
C GLU A 115 -9.86 -4.29 16.09
N GLU A 116 -9.05 -3.34 16.61
CA GLU A 116 -8.87 -2.01 16.02
C GLU A 116 -7.62 -1.98 15.13
N VAL A 117 -7.82 -2.24 13.83
CA VAL A 117 -6.72 -2.41 12.88
C VAL A 117 -6.40 -1.16 12.06
N MET A 118 -7.32 -0.19 12.02
CA MET A 118 -7.12 1.02 11.24
C MET A 118 -6.12 1.95 11.92
N PRO A 119 -5.23 2.60 11.14
CA PRO A 119 -4.24 3.51 11.71
C PRO A 119 -4.93 4.70 12.39
N LEU A 120 -4.45 5.07 13.56
CA LEU A 120 -4.87 6.29 14.24
C LEU A 120 -4.55 7.49 13.34
N SER A 121 -5.41 8.48 13.42
CA SER A 121 -5.28 9.71 12.64
C SER A 121 -5.84 10.89 13.43
N PHE A 122 -5.33 12.07 13.15
CA PHE A 122 -5.81 13.30 13.75
C PHE A 122 -5.89 14.43 12.72
N THR A 123 -6.58 15.51 13.07
CA THR A 123 -6.73 16.65 12.18
C THR A 123 -5.54 17.60 12.34
N VAL A 124 -4.98 18.02 11.20
CA VAL A 124 -3.97 19.07 11.10
C VAL A 124 -4.41 20.12 10.10
N ASN A 125 -3.85 21.32 10.15
CA ASN A 125 -4.12 22.34 9.15
C ASN A 125 -3.16 22.22 7.97
N ALA A 126 -3.65 22.45 6.75
CA ALA A 126 -2.81 22.51 5.55
C ALA A 126 -1.86 23.71 5.57
N GLY A 127 -0.58 23.48 5.31
CA GLY A 127 0.42 24.52 5.04
C GLY A 127 0.64 24.77 3.53
N PHE A 128 -0.26 24.25 2.68
CA PHE A 128 -0.15 24.31 1.22
C PHE A 128 -1.51 24.34 0.53
N ASP A 129 -1.52 24.81 -0.72
CA ASP A 129 -2.70 24.74 -1.59
C ASP A 129 -2.65 23.49 -2.46
N TRP A 130 -3.83 22.86 -2.68
CA TRP A 130 -4.02 21.75 -3.63
C TRP A 130 -5.17 22.08 -4.57
N PRO A 131 -4.91 22.88 -5.63
CA PRO A 131 -5.97 23.53 -6.41
C PRO A 131 -6.59 22.63 -7.48
N LYS A 132 -5.97 21.48 -7.81
CA LYS A 132 -6.44 20.58 -8.88
C LYS A 132 -7.06 19.33 -8.25
N PRO A 133 -8.40 19.17 -8.34
CA PRO A 133 -9.06 17.97 -7.83
C PRO A 133 -8.66 16.75 -8.66
N GLY A 134 -8.39 15.65 -7.97
CA GLY A 134 -8.14 14.35 -8.58
C GLY A 134 -9.36 13.45 -8.51
N SER A 135 -9.53 12.53 -9.47
CA SER A 135 -10.61 11.53 -9.45
C SER A 135 -10.36 10.37 -8.47
N ARG A 136 -9.25 10.39 -7.77
CA ARG A 136 -8.84 9.37 -6.79
C ARG A 136 -8.47 10.05 -5.48
N ARG A 137 -8.68 9.35 -4.37
CA ARG A 137 -8.19 9.77 -3.06
C ARG A 137 -6.67 9.83 -3.08
N GLU A 138 -6.09 10.97 -2.68
CA GLU A 138 -4.64 11.17 -2.69
C GLU A 138 -4.07 11.12 -1.28
N TYR A 139 -2.98 10.39 -1.12
CA TYR A 139 -2.19 10.32 0.11
C TYR A 139 -0.86 11.02 -0.14
N LEU A 140 -0.72 12.22 0.41
CA LEU A 140 0.44 13.09 0.20
C LEU A 140 1.39 12.98 1.38
N ARG A 141 2.69 12.92 1.10
CA ARG A 141 3.74 12.92 2.11
C ARG A 141 3.93 14.33 2.64
N VAL A 142 3.83 14.47 3.94
CA VAL A 142 3.96 15.76 4.63
C VAL A 142 4.81 15.63 5.88
N ARG A 143 5.40 16.74 6.29
CA ARG A 143 6.02 16.94 7.60
C ARG A 143 5.18 17.91 8.40
N LEU A 144 5.14 17.75 9.72
CA LEU A 144 4.47 18.71 10.60
C LEU A 144 5.45 19.80 11.00
N GLU A 145 5.18 21.03 10.57
CA GLU A 145 6.00 22.21 10.84
C GLU A 145 5.10 23.32 11.37
N GLY A 146 5.41 23.90 12.54
CA GLY A 146 4.64 24.98 13.13
C GLY A 146 3.14 24.68 13.33
N GLY A 147 2.78 23.41 13.54
CA GLY A 147 1.39 22.97 13.71
C GLY A 147 0.61 22.80 12.40
N GLN A 148 1.27 22.89 11.26
CA GLN A 148 0.68 22.70 9.93
C GLN A 148 1.38 21.56 9.17
N ALA A 149 0.68 21.00 8.18
CA ALA A 149 1.25 20.01 7.27
C ALA A 149 2.01 20.72 6.14
N ALA A 150 3.34 20.60 6.13
CA ALA A 150 4.20 21.06 5.03
C ALA A 150 4.30 19.94 3.97
N LEU A 151 4.06 20.30 2.70
CA LEU A 151 4.06 19.34 1.59
C LEU A 151 5.47 19.00 1.12
N TYR A 152 5.79 17.71 0.99
CA TYR A 152 7.00 17.30 0.27
C TYR A 152 6.92 17.73 -1.21
N PRO A 153 7.92 18.41 -1.77
CA PRO A 153 7.80 19.00 -3.11
C PRO A 153 7.56 17.99 -4.24
N ASN A 154 8.12 16.78 -4.12
CA ASN A 154 8.00 15.75 -5.14
C ASN A 154 7.12 14.57 -4.68
N GLN A 155 5.85 14.58 -5.07
CA GLN A 155 4.87 13.55 -4.74
C GLN A 155 4.89 12.35 -5.72
N SER A 156 5.93 12.18 -6.56
CA SER A 156 6.07 11.02 -7.45
C SER A 156 6.17 9.71 -6.66
N SER A 157 5.49 8.67 -7.15
CA SER A 157 5.48 7.35 -6.52
C SER A 157 6.80 6.58 -6.66
N GLY A 158 7.66 6.97 -7.60
CA GLY A 158 8.99 6.39 -7.78
C GLY A 158 10.06 6.95 -6.83
N VAL A 159 9.75 8.02 -6.08
CA VAL A 159 10.71 8.72 -5.20
C VAL A 159 10.46 8.34 -3.75
N LEU A 160 11.31 7.46 -3.19
CA LEU A 160 11.22 7.04 -1.80
C LEU A 160 11.74 8.10 -0.82
N LEU A 161 12.61 9.00 -1.24
CA LEU A 161 13.20 10.04 -0.38
C LEU A 161 12.14 10.88 0.36
N GLY A 162 10.98 11.12 -0.28
CA GLY A 162 9.87 11.80 0.39
C GLY A 162 9.30 11.05 1.61
N ALA A 163 9.47 9.74 1.68
CA ALA A 163 9.04 8.95 2.84
C ALA A 163 10.00 9.08 4.03
N THR A 164 11.30 9.27 3.77
CA THR A 164 12.28 9.52 4.85
C THR A 164 12.23 10.94 5.38
N TRP A 165 11.75 11.88 4.56
CA TRP A 165 11.59 13.28 4.96
C TRP A 165 10.29 13.53 5.73
N ALA A 166 9.22 12.82 5.37
CA ALA A 166 7.88 13.05 5.91
C ALA A 166 7.68 12.42 7.30
N ASP A 167 6.78 12.99 8.08
CA ASP A 167 6.33 12.42 9.35
C ASP A 167 5.10 11.51 9.15
N GLY A 168 4.41 11.63 8.00
CA GLY A 168 3.22 10.86 7.70
C GLY A 168 2.55 11.24 6.38
N LEU A 169 1.30 10.82 6.26
CA LEU A 169 0.46 11.07 5.10
C LEU A 169 -0.72 11.98 5.47
N VAL A 170 -1.08 12.89 4.58
CA VAL A 170 -2.40 13.54 4.62
C VAL A 170 -3.29 13.00 3.52
N GLU A 171 -4.58 12.92 3.82
CA GLU A 171 -5.60 12.40 2.91
C GLU A 171 -6.33 13.55 2.23
N ILE A 172 -6.35 13.56 0.89
CA ILE A 172 -7.18 14.45 0.07
C ILE A 172 -8.29 13.59 -0.55
N PRO A 173 -9.56 13.84 -0.22
CA PRO A 173 -10.68 13.11 -0.82
C PRO A 173 -10.77 13.31 -2.34
N GLU A 174 -11.48 12.41 -3.00
CA GLU A 174 -11.76 12.49 -4.43
C GLU A 174 -12.50 13.78 -4.76
N ASN A 175 -12.13 14.38 -5.89
CA ASN A 175 -12.75 15.60 -6.42
C ASN A 175 -12.69 16.83 -5.47
N SER A 176 -11.76 16.81 -4.52
CA SER A 176 -11.58 17.88 -3.55
C SER A 176 -10.38 18.77 -3.89
N THR A 177 -10.50 20.04 -3.55
CA THR A 177 -9.40 21.02 -3.54
C THR A 177 -9.10 21.42 -2.10
N LEU A 178 -7.94 22.01 -1.87
CA LEU A 178 -7.47 22.41 -0.55
C LEU A 178 -6.82 23.79 -0.61
N ARG A 179 -7.00 24.58 0.43
CA ARG A 179 -6.30 25.84 0.66
C ARG A 179 -5.49 25.78 1.94
N VAL A 180 -4.48 26.63 2.02
CA VAL A 180 -3.76 26.84 3.28
C VAL A 180 -4.75 27.13 4.41
N GLY A 181 -4.58 26.44 5.53
CA GLY A 181 -5.43 26.53 6.72
C GLY A 181 -6.61 25.55 6.77
N ASP A 182 -6.96 24.91 5.66
CA ASP A 182 -8.04 23.90 5.65
C ASP A 182 -7.66 22.68 6.50
N PRO A 183 -8.64 22.06 7.19
CA PRO A 183 -8.39 20.87 8.00
C PRO A 183 -8.13 19.63 7.14
N LEU A 184 -7.13 18.84 7.51
CA LEU A 184 -6.71 17.60 6.86
C LEU A 184 -6.63 16.46 7.85
N ARG A 185 -7.03 15.26 7.41
CA ARG A 185 -6.75 14.03 8.12
C ARG A 185 -5.28 13.67 7.93
N PHE A 186 -4.52 13.60 9.02
CA PHE A 186 -3.11 13.18 9.04
C PHE A 186 -2.97 11.80 9.67
N ILE A 187 -2.19 10.94 9.03
CA ILE A 187 -1.86 9.59 9.48
C ILE A 187 -0.35 9.54 9.70
N PRO A 188 0.14 9.43 10.94
CA PRO A 188 1.57 9.31 11.22
C PRO A 188 2.17 8.04 10.61
N PHE A 189 3.43 8.08 10.22
CA PHE A 189 4.11 6.87 9.75
C PHE A 189 4.29 5.81 10.84
N SER A 190 4.39 6.21 12.11
CA SER A 190 4.38 5.28 13.25
C SER A 190 3.12 4.41 13.35
N GLU A 191 2.02 4.82 12.70
CA GLU A 191 0.78 4.06 12.65
C GLU A 191 0.72 3.12 11.42
N LEU A 192 1.62 3.29 10.47
CA LEU A 192 1.66 2.56 9.21
C LEU A 192 2.77 1.51 9.14
N PHE A 193 3.82 1.70 9.97
CA PHE A 193 5.02 0.85 9.94
C PHE A 193 5.55 0.57 11.35
#